data_9e7a62a3f965b0113e3c0fe6e0ae7386
#
_entry.id   9e7a62a3f965b0113e3c0fe6e0ae7386
#
_cell.length_a   1.000
_cell.length_b   1.000
_cell.length_c   1.000
_cell.angle_alpha   90.00
_cell.angle_beta   90.00
_cell.angle_gamma   90.00
#
_symmetry.space_group_name_H-M   'P 1'
#
loop_
_entity.id
_entity.type
_entity.pdbx_description
1 polymer ?
#
loop_
_entity_poly.entity_id
_entity_poly.type
_entity_poly.pdbx_seq_one_letter_code
_entity_poly.pdbx_strand_id
1 'polypeptide(L)'
;MSDVDKWYRDYWARHKARDVMYQTLRARCLSCEDCAQLNGYEQVIFDRTRHTARLLDFGGGDNRLKRKFLAAGYRGRYETLDISSEEQHEYASLSEIEGEFDAILCLEVIEHMSLNDYVDLMDAFGKILSPGGVLVISTPNPLCVVPMWAGDPGHVQQYPIADLAADFVIRGHDVEAFRVRYGAWPRGIRARLRFFAMRALCYLLSVDYAHGILVIGKKKLSAENKGQPA
;
A
#
# COMPACT_ATOMS: atom_id res chain seq x y z
N MET A 1 14.09 2.81 25.72
CA MET A 1 13.65 1.64 24.94
C MET A 1 14.41 1.70 23.64
N SER A 2 15.15 0.64 23.27
CA SER A 2 15.91 0.62 22.03
C SER A 2 14.95 0.59 20.83
N ASP A 3 15.43 1.05 19.69
CA ASP A 3 14.64 1.17 18.45
C ASP A 3 14.03 -0.15 17.93
N VAL A 4 14.53 -1.27 18.36
CA VAL A 4 14.03 -2.61 17.99
C VAL A 4 12.70 -2.97 18.69
N ASP A 5 12.36 -2.28 19.79
CA ASP A 5 11.27 -2.71 20.69
C ASP A 5 9.86 -2.49 20.15
N LYS A 6 9.64 -1.53 19.26
CA LYS A 6 8.28 -1.19 18.78
C LYS A 6 7.70 -2.28 17.90
N TRP A 7 8.48 -2.79 16.94
CA TRP A 7 8.05 -3.88 16.07
C TRP A 7 7.82 -5.18 16.84
N TYR A 8 8.66 -5.48 17.83
CA TYR A 8 8.56 -6.70 18.62
C TYR A 8 7.41 -6.69 19.63
N ARG A 9 6.79 -5.55 19.91
CA ARG A 9 5.62 -5.44 20.81
C ARG A 9 4.50 -6.42 20.41
N ASP A 10 4.25 -6.56 19.12
CA ASP A 10 3.20 -7.43 18.58
C ASP A 10 3.76 -8.60 17.74
N TYR A 11 5.02 -8.96 17.98
CA TYR A 11 5.76 -9.95 17.19
C TYR A 11 4.99 -11.26 16.96
N TRP A 12 4.48 -11.90 18.02
CA TRP A 12 3.77 -13.16 17.90
C TRP A 12 2.39 -13.01 17.23
N ALA A 13 1.71 -11.89 17.44
CA ALA A 13 0.45 -11.61 16.76
C ALA A 13 0.68 -11.46 15.26
N ARG A 14 1.74 -10.71 14.85
CA ARG A 14 2.14 -10.59 13.44
C ARG A 14 2.52 -11.94 12.84
N HIS A 15 3.30 -12.76 13.51
CA HIS A 15 3.67 -14.09 13.02
C HIS A 15 2.45 -14.98 12.78
N LYS A 16 1.52 -15.04 13.71
CA LYS A 16 0.27 -15.81 13.55
C LYS A 16 -0.57 -15.28 12.38
N ALA A 17 -0.74 -13.96 12.29
CA ALA A 17 -1.47 -13.35 11.19
C ALA A 17 -0.76 -13.58 9.83
N ARG A 18 0.56 -13.47 9.78
CA ARG A 18 1.36 -13.76 8.58
C ARG A 18 1.17 -15.20 8.11
N ASP A 19 1.22 -16.17 9.01
CA ASP A 19 1.06 -17.59 8.66
C ASP A 19 -0.35 -17.85 8.07
N VAL A 20 -1.38 -17.18 8.58
CA VAL A 20 -2.72 -17.20 7.99
C VAL A 20 -2.71 -16.54 6.61
N MET A 21 -2.03 -15.39 6.46
CA MET A 21 -1.95 -14.69 5.17
C MET A 21 -1.23 -15.54 4.12
N TYR A 22 -0.16 -16.24 4.44
CA TYR A 22 0.50 -17.16 3.50
C TYR A 22 -0.44 -18.24 2.96
N GLN A 23 -1.37 -18.73 3.79
CA GLN A 23 -2.30 -19.78 3.41
C GLN A 23 -3.53 -19.24 2.65
N THR A 24 -4.02 -18.06 3.02
CA THR A 24 -5.33 -17.55 2.59
C THR A 24 -5.26 -16.44 1.55
N LEU A 25 -4.14 -15.68 1.51
CA LEU A 25 -4.01 -14.53 0.62
C LEU A 25 -4.03 -14.95 -0.85
N ARG A 26 -4.96 -14.38 -1.61
CA ARG A 26 -5.11 -14.58 -3.05
C ARG A 26 -4.92 -13.27 -3.78
N ALA A 27 -3.66 -12.87 -3.94
CA ALA A 27 -3.30 -11.62 -4.58
C ALA A 27 -3.37 -11.72 -6.11
N ARG A 28 -4.29 -10.98 -6.73
CA ARG A 28 -4.34 -10.79 -8.19
C ARG A 28 -3.15 -9.95 -8.63
N CYS A 29 -2.71 -10.14 -9.88
CA CYS A 29 -1.65 -9.33 -10.47
C CYS A 29 -2.26 -8.19 -11.29
N LEU A 30 -1.84 -6.96 -11.01
CA LEU A 30 -2.23 -5.73 -11.70
C LEU A 30 -1.10 -5.27 -12.61
N SER A 31 -1.42 -4.57 -13.70
CA SER A 31 -0.41 -3.87 -14.52
C SER A 31 -0.26 -2.43 -14.06
N CYS A 32 0.99 -1.98 -14.03
CA CYS A 32 1.36 -0.59 -13.80
C CYS A 32 2.14 -0.09 -15.02
N GLU A 33 1.46 0.64 -15.90
CA GLU A 33 2.03 1.22 -17.11
C GLU A 33 2.18 2.72 -16.91
N ASP A 34 3.25 3.29 -17.45
CA ASP A 34 3.32 4.75 -17.53
C ASP A 34 2.39 5.24 -18.64
N CYS A 35 1.32 5.93 -18.25
CA CYS A 35 0.31 6.45 -19.17
C CYS A 35 -0.37 7.68 -18.55
N ALA A 36 -0.96 8.51 -19.41
CA ALA A 36 -1.65 9.74 -18.98
C ALA A 36 -2.94 9.46 -18.18
N GLN A 37 -3.58 8.32 -18.41
CA GLN A 37 -4.78 7.87 -17.70
C GLN A 37 -4.42 6.98 -16.52
N LEU A 38 -5.42 6.59 -15.72
CA LEU A 38 -5.23 5.59 -14.68
C LEU A 38 -4.83 4.24 -15.31
N ASN A 39 -3.72 3.68 -14.89
CA ASN A 39 -3.35 2.31 -15.24
C ASN A 39 -4.09 1.29 -14.37
N GLY A 40 -3.91 0.00 -14.62
CA GLY A 40 -4.64 -1.04 -13.90
C GLY A 40 -4.41 -1.05 -12.38
N TYR A 41 -3.23 -0.65 -11.93
CA TYR A 41 -2.88 -0.49 -10.53
C TYR A 41 -3.59 0.75 -9.93
N GLU A 42 -3.45 1.91 -10.57
CA GLU A 42 -4.07 3.16 -10.13
C GLU A 42 -5.61 3.08 -10.17
N GLN A 43 -6.18 2.35 -11.14
CA GLN A 43 -7.63 2.15 -11.24
C GLN A 43 -8.19 1.39 -10.04
N VAL A 44 -7.49 0.38 -9.53
CA VAL A 44 -7.93 -0.35 -8.32
C VAL A 44 -7.93 0.58 -7.11
N ILE A 45 -6.91 1.41 -6.95
CA ILE A 45 -6.85 2.40 -5.87
C ILE A 45 -8.02 3.39 -6.00
N PHE A 46 -8.21 3.94 -7.20
CA PHE A 46 -9.30 4.87 -7.49
C PHE A 46 -10.68 4.27 -7.16
N ASP A 47 -10.95 3.03 -7.59
CA ASP A 47 -12.23 2.37 -7.35
C ASP A 47 -12.54 2.17 -5.86
N ARG A 48 -11.51 2.04 -5.00
CA ARG A 48 -11.65 1.91 -3.55
C ARG A 48 -11.80 3.24 -2.82
N THR A 49 -11.37 4.34 -3.46
CA THR A 49 -11.30 5.66 -2.79
C THR A 49 -12.15 6.74 -3.45
N ARG A 50 -12.68 6.53 -4.66
CA ARG A 50 -13.39 7.56 -5.44
C ARG A 50 -14.61 8.19 -4.76
N HIS A 51 -15.19 7.55 -3.76
CA HIS A 51 -16.37 8.03 -3.04
C HIS A 51 -16.02 8.64 -1.66
N THR A 52 -14.75 8.73 -1.31
CA THR A 52 -14.30 9.36 -0.08
C THR A 52 -14.42 10.88 -0.19
N ALA A 53 -14.81 11.52 0.91
CA ALA A 53 -14.92 12.97 0.95
C ALA A 53 -13.55 13.63 1.12
N ARG A 54 -12.64 12.97 1.87
CA ARG A 54 -11.30 13.49 2.14
C ARG A 54 -10.25 12.39 2.01
N LEU A 55 -9.25 12.63 1.16
CA LEU A 55 -8.15 11.70 0.86
C LEU A 55 -6.81 12.38 1.09
N LEU A 56 -5.92 11.69 1.82
CA LEU A 56 -4.51 12.06 1.97
C LEU A 56 -3.64 11.18 1.07
N ASP A 57 -2.76 11.79 0.30
CA ASP A 57 -1.68 11.12 -0.44
C ASP A 57 -0.36 11.45 0.26
N PHE A 58 0.10 10.50 1.07
CA PHE A 58 1.33 10.63 1.85
C PHE A 58 2.54 10.18 1.00
N GLY A 59 3.46 11.09 0.74
CA GLY A 59 4.51 10.94 -0.25
C GLY A 59 3.99 11.28 -1.65
N GLY A 60 3.26 12.41 -1.78
CA GLY A 60 2.56 12.82 -3.01
C GLY A 60 3.48 13.13 -4.19
N GLY A 61 4.79 13.29 -3.96
CA GLY A 61 5.83 13.48 -4.97
C GLY A 61 5.50 14.58 -5.97
N ASP A 62 5.46 14.23 -7.25
CA ASP A 62 5.17 15.17 -8.35
C ASP A 62 3.67 15.50 -8.53
N ASN A 63 2.81 15.11 -7.63
CA ASN A 63 1.35 15.27 -7.73
C ASN A 63 0.70 14.59 -8.96
N ARG A 64 1.39 13.65 -9.62
CA ARG A 64 0.88 12.97 -10.82
C ARG A 64 -0.39 12.19 -10.54
N LEU A 65 -0.44 11.47 -9.43
CA LEU A 65 -1.61 10.67 -9.05
C LEU A 65 -2.82 11.57 -8.77
N LYS A 66 -2.62 12.67 -8.04
CA LYS A 66 -3.65 13.71 -7.80
C LYS A 66 -4.25 14.20 -9.12
N ARG A 67 -3.40 14.58 -10.09
CA ARG A 67 -3.86 15.02 -11.41
C ARG A 67 -4.68 13.94 -12.13
N LYS A 68 -4.23 12.69 -12.12
CA LYS A 68 -4.96 11.56 -12.73
C LYS A 68 -6.30 11.29 -12.05
N PHE A 69 -6.36 11.34 -10.72
CA PHE A 69 -7.60 11.12 -9.96
C PHE A 69 -8.63 12.22 -10.25
N LEU A 70 -8.22 13.47 -10.27
CA LEU A 70 -9.11 14.59 -10.62
C LEU A 70 -9.61 14.47 -12.07
N ALA A 71 -8.74 14.11 -13.02
CA ALA A 71 -9.11 13.87 -14.42
C ALA A 71 -10.06 12.66 -14.56
N ALA A 72 -9.92 11.63 -13.74
CA ALA A 72 -10.83 10.48 -13.69
C ALA A 72 -12.16 10.75 -12.98
N GLY A 73 -12.35 11.96 -12.45
CA GLY A 73 -13.60 12.39 -11.83
C GLY A 73 -13.68 12.22 -10.32
N TYR A 74 -12.56 12.15 -9.62
CA TYR A 74 -12.56 12.27 -8.16
C TYR A 74 -13.16 13.62 -7.74
N ARG A 75 -14.08 13.62 -6.78
CA ARG A 75 -14.84 14.80 -6.35
C ARG A 75 -14.59 15.21 -4.90
N GLY A 76 -13.91 14.35 -4.12
CA GLY A 76 -13.53 14.66 -2.75
C GLY A 76 -12.36 15.63 -2.68
N ARG A 77 -11.98 15.98 -1.48
CA ARG A 77 -10.80 16.80 -1.20
C ARG A 77 -9.57 15.88 -1.23
N TYR A 78 -8.72 16.05 -2.24
CA TYR A 78 -7.46 15.31 -2.40
C TYR A 78 -6.33 16.20 -1.87
N GLU A 79 -5.74 15.81 -0.76
CA GLU A 79 -4.66 16.53 -0.08
C GLU A 79 -3.38 15.70 -0.15
N THR A 80 -2.25 16.37 -0.30
CA THR A 80 -0.95 15.73 -0.41
C THR A 80 -0.04 16.17 0.72
N LEU A 81 0.78 15.25 1.19
CA LEU A 81 1.88 15.51 2.10
C LEU A 81 3.16 14.99 1.48
N ASP A 82 4.18 15.84 1.41
CA ASP A 82 5.53 15.43 1.03
C ASP A 82 6.57 16.31 1.74
N ILE A 83 7.74 15.74 1.98
CA ILE A 83 8.89 16.46 2.56
C ILE A 83 9.66 17.27 1.52
N SER A 84 9.45 16.95 0.22
CA SER A 84 10.07 17.68 -0.88
C SER A 84 9.41 19.03 -1.06
N SER A 85 10.21 20.05 -1.34
CA SER A 85 9.76 21.41 -1.69
C SER A 85 9.73 21.67 -3.20
N GLU A 86 9.94 20.64 -4.03
CA GLU A 86 9.96 20.78 -5.49
C GLU A 86 8.56 21.04 -6.07
N GLU A 87 7.54 20.52 -5.39
CA GLU A 87 6.12 20.71 -5.73
C GLU A 87 5.38 21.32 -4.54
N GLN A 88 4.20 21.89 -4.79
CA GLN A 88 3.33 22.37 -3.71
C GLN A 88 2.48 21.26 -3.13
N HIS A 89 2.56 21.08 -1.82
CA HIS A 89 1.75 20.13 -1.07
C HIS A 89 0.93 20.87 -0.01
N GLU A 90 -0.21 20.29 0.41
CA GLU A 90 -1.04 20.87 1.46
C GLU A 90 -0.35 20.78 2.82
N TYR A 91 0.52 19.76 3.03
CA TYR A 91 1.25 19.54 4.28
C TYR A 91 2.72 19.18 4.02
N ALA A 92 3.61 19.63 4.88
CA ALA A 92 5.00 19.23 4.94
C ALA A 92 5.25 18.16 6.02
N SER A 93 4.35 18.03 7.00
CA SER A 93 4.45 17.03 8.07
C SER A 93 3.09 16.57 8.59
N LEU A 94 3.07 15.37 9.19
CA LEU A 94 1.85 14.84 9.84
C LEU A 94 1.34 15.70 10.99
N SER A 95 2.21 16.46 11.63
CA SER A 95 1.83 17.36 12.74
C SER A 95 0.98 18.55 12.32
N GLU A 96 0.92 18.88 11.03
CA GLU A 96 0.10 19.95 10.48
C GLU A 96 -1.33 19.49 10.15
N ILE A 97 -1.57 18.18 10.22
CA ILE A 97 -2.86 17.59 9.87
C ILE A 97 -3.84 17.75 11.01
N GLU A 98 -4.98 18.34 10.71
CA GLU A 98 -6.14 18.40 11.58
C GLU A 98 -7.31 17.56 11.06
N GLY A 99 -7.97 16.83 11.96
CA GLY A 99 -9.12 15.99 11.67
C GLY A 99 -8.75 14.65 11.04
N GLU A 100 -9.73 13.97 10.44
CA GLU A 100 -9.61 12.62 9.93
C GLU A 100 -9.74 12.59 8.40
N PHE A 101 -9.22 11.51 7.80
CA PHE A 101 -9.34 11.20 6.39
C PHE A 101 -10.16 9.93 6.18
N ASP A 102 -10.95 9.91 5.10
CA ASP A 102 -11.69 8.69 4.70
C ASP A 102 -10.80 7.72 3.92
N ALA A 103 -9.73 8.23 3.32
CA ALA A 103 -8.70 7.42 2.68
C ALA A 103 -7.31 8.01 2.89
N ILE A 104 -6.33 7.12 3.05
CA ILE A 104 -4.90 7.45 3.09
C ILE A 104 -4.19 6.57 2.06
N LEU A 105 -3.43 7.19 1.17
CA LEU A 105 -2.50 6.53 0.25
C LEU A 105 -1.08 6.74 0.77
N CYS A 106 -0.26 5.70 0.71
CA CYS A 106 1.17 5.74 1.01
C CYS A 106 1.87 4.79 0.02
N LEU A 107 2.29 5.35 -1.12
CA LEU A 107 2.70 4.57 -2.27
C LEU A 107 4.20 4.74 -2.53
N GLU A 108 4.95 3.62 -2.47
CA GLU A 108 6.42 3.59 -2.69
C GLU A 108 7.15 4.55 -1.71
N VAL A 109 6.80 4.49 -0.42
CA VAL A 109 7.38 5.34 0.63
C VAL A 109 7.98 4.53 1.76
N ILE A 110 7.29 3.48 2.22
CA ILE A 110 7.66 2.77 3.44
C ILE A 110 9.02 2.05 3.35
N GLU A 111 9.46 1.70 2.15
CA GLU A 111 10.78 1.09 1.91
C GLU A 111 11.96 2.01 2.21
N HIS A 112 11.73 3.33 2.22
CA HIS A 112 12.73 4.35 2.54
C HIS A 112 12.80 4.65 4.04
N MET A 113 11.95 4.01 4.86
CA MET A 113 11.83 4.26 6.29
C MET A 113 12.47 3.14 7.10
N SER A 114 13.00 3.49 8.28
CA SER A 114 13.35 2.46 9.26
C SER A 114 12.09 1.74 9.75
N LEU A 115 12.27 0.52 10.29
CA LEU A 115 11.14 -0.25 10.82
C LEU A 115 10.39 0.48 11.95
N ASN A 116 11.09 1.30 12.73
CA ASN A 116 10.48 2.09 13.81
C ASN A 116 9.69 3.27 13.27
N ASP A 117 10.23 3.99 12.27
CA ASP A 117 9.51 5.07 11.61
C ASP A 117 8.24 4.55 10.93
N TYR A 118 8.31 3.34 10.32
CA TYR A 118 7.13 2.67 9.80
C TYR A 118 6.07 2.40 10.88
N VAL A 119 6.47 1.88 12.04
CA VAL A 119 5.52 1.61 13.14
C VAL A 119 4.89 2.92 13.62
N ASP A 120 5.67 3.97 13.80
CA ASP A 120 5.17 5.29 14.20
C ASP A 120 4.23 5.89 13.15
N LEU A 121 4.56 5.74 11.86
CA LEU A 121 3.71 6.15 10.75
C LEU A 121 2.36 5.42 10.78
N MET A 122 2.38 4.09 10.94
CA MET A 122 1.15 3.29 10.99
C MET A 122 0.29 3.63 12.22
N ASP A 123 0.92 3.96 13.34
CA ASP A 123 0.21 4.43 14.55
C ASP A 123 -0.40 5.83 14.32
N ALA A 124 0.30 6.71 13.59
CA ALA A 124 -0.22 8.02 13.19
C ALA A 124 -1.40 7.88 12.21
N PHE A 125 -1.26 7.04 11.18
CA PHE A 125 -2.37 6.74 10.26
C PHE A 125 -3.58 6.17 10.98
N GLY A 126 -3.36 5.30 11.97
CA GLY A 126 -4.44 4.77 12.81
C GLY A 126 -5.25 5.84 13.55
N LYS A 127 -4.63 7.00 13.88
CA LYS A 127 -5.28 8.12 14.58
C LYS A 127 -6.06 9.04 13.63
N ILE A 128 -5.53 9.26 12.42
CA ILE A 128 -6.13 10.21 11.46
C ILE A 128 -7.01 9.53 10.40
N LEU A 129 -7.08 8.19 10.36
CA LEU A 129 -7.97 7.44 9.48
C LEU A 129 -9.32 7.24 10.16
N SER A 130 -10.40 7.72 9.54
CA SER A 130 -11.78 7.57 10.01
C SER A 130 -12.17 6.12 10.24
N PRO A 131 -13.09 5.81 11.15
CA PRO A 131 -13.71 4.49 11.23
C PRO A 131 -14.36 4.10 9.89
N GLY A 132 -14.04 2.91 9.38
CA GLY A 132 -14.46 2.49 8.04
C GLY A 132 -13.63 3.06 6.88
N GLY A 133 -12.65 3.90 7.18
CA GLY A 133 -11.74 4.49 6.20
C GLY A 133 -10.80 3.46 5.54
N VAL A 134 -10.20 3.84 4.44
CA VAL A 134 -9.37 2.99 3.58
C VAL A 134 -7.90 3.42 3.66
N LEU A 135 -7.02 2.50 4.05
CA LEU A 135 -5.57 2.69 3.98
C LEU A 135 -5.01 1.87 2.81
N VAL A 136 -4.20 2.51 1.98
CA VAL A 136 -3.58 1.91 0.80
C VAL A 136 -2.07 2.07 0.90
N ILE A 137 -1.34 0.97 0.89
CA ILE A 137 0.13 0.99 0.89
C ILE A 137 0.66 0.17 -0.28
N SER A 138 1.62 0.71 -1.02
CA SER A 138 2.42 -0.04 -1.97
C SER A 138 3.92 0.08 -1.66
N THR A 139 4.68 -0.92 -2.10
CA THR A 139 6.13 -0.98 -1.94
C THR A 139 6.71 -1.98 -2.93
N PRO A 140 7.99 -1.90 -3.30
CA PRO A 140 8.65 -2.92 -4.11
C PRO A 140 8.55 -4.30 -3.48
N ASN A 141 8.36 -5.33 -4.31
CA ASN A 141 8.28 -6.70 -3.86
C ASN A 141 9.68 -7.29 -3.64
N PRO A 142 10.11 -7.57 -2.40
CA PRO A 142 11.44 -8.08 -2.12
C PRO A 142 11.66 -9.51 -2.64
N LEU A 143 10.59 -10.26 -2.93
CA LEU A 143 10.65 -11.63 -3.47
C LEU A 143 10.66 -11.66 -5.00
N CYS A 144 10.66 -10.50 -5.68
CA CYS A 144 10.69 -10.43 -7.13
C CYS A 144 12.00 -10.99 -7.68
N VAL A 145 11.91 -11.84 -8.71
CA VAL A 145 13.08 -12.38 -9.43
C VAL A 145 13.94 -11.28 -10.06
N VAL A 146 13.33 -10.16 -10.45
CA VAL A 146 14.04 -8.95 -10.87
C VAL A 146 14.29 -8.12 -9.61
N PRO A 147 15.55 -7.78 -9.28
CA PRO A 147 15.90 -7.14 -8.03
C PRO A 147 15.52 -5.64 -7.99
N MET A 148 14.23 -5.36 -8.15
CA MET A 148 13.70 -3.98 -8.17
C MET A 148 13.99 -3.26 -6.85
N TRP A 149 13.89 -3.99 -5.73
CA TRP A 149 14.18 -3.42 -4.42
C TRP A 149 15.65 -3.00 -4.29
N ALA A 150 16.58 -3.80 -4.81
CA ALA A 150 18.01 -3.51 -4.76
C ALA A 150 18.46 -2.45 -5.77
N GLY A 151 17.57 -1.99 -6.64
CA GLY A 151 17.88 -0.99 -7.69
C GLY A 151 17.94 0.45 -7.15
N ASP A 152 17.43 0.70 -5.95
CA ASP A 152 17.47 2.01 -5.30
C ASP A 152 18.24 1.94 -3.98
N PRO A 153 19.35 2.69 -3.83
CA PRO A 153 20.14 2.74 -2.60
C PRO A 153 19.39 3.37 -1.42
N GLY A 154 18.30 4.07 -1.66
CA GLY A 154 17.42 4.64 -0.62
C GLY A 154 16.52 3.62 0.05
N HIS A 155 16.38 2.40 -0.50
CA HIS A 155 15.57 1.36 0.09
C HIS A 155 16.29 0.71 1.29
N VAL A 156 15.76 0.90 2.47
CA VAL A 156 16.36 0.41 3.73
C VAL A 156 15.58 -0.73 4.38
N GLN A 157 14.26 -0.87 4.09
CA GLN A 157 13.42 -1.88 4.72
C GLN A 157 12.58 -2.65 3.71
N GLN A 158 12.56 -3.99 3.86
CA GLN A 158 11.78 -4.90 3.01
C GLN A 158 10.47 -5.29 3.67
N TYR A 159 9.39 -5.30 2.90
CA TYR A 159 8.05 -5.70 3.34
C TYR A 159 7.47 -6.79 2.42
N PRO A 160 7.63 -8.08 2.76
CA PRO A 160 6.93 -9.14 2.04
C PRO A 160 5.41 -8.96 2.15
N ILE A 161 4.68 -9.32 1.08
CA ILE A 161 3.23 -9.10 0.98
C ILE A 161 2.44 -9.70 2.16
N ALA A 162 2.84 -10.87 2.65
CA ALA A 162 2.17 -11.53 3.75
C ALA A 162 2.42 -10.83 5.10
N ASP A 163 3.63 -10.29 5.29
CA ASP A 163 4.00 -9.55 6.51
C ASP A 163 3.29 -8.20 6.55
N LEU A 164 3.24 -7.47 5.43
CA LEU A 164 2.51 -6.21 5.35
C LEU A 164 1.00 -6.42 5.54
N ALA A 165 0.41 -7.44 4.88
CA ALA A 165 -1.00 -7.78 5.06
C ALA A 165 -1.30 -8.20 6.51
N ALA A 166 -0.40 -8.92 7.18
CA ALA A 166 -0.55 -9.31 8.58
C ALA A 166 -0.54 -8.09 9.52
N ASP A 167 0.32 -7.10 9.27
CA ASP A 167 0.35 -5.86 10.06
C ASP A 167 -0.99 -5.10 9.96
N PHE A 168 -1.58 -5.03 8.78
CA PHE A 168 -2.92 -4.45 8.60
C PHE A 168 -3.99 -5.21 9.39
N VAL A 169 -3.96 -6.55 9.36
CA VAL A 169 -4.92 -7.39 10.09
C VAL A 169 -4.85 -7.17 11.59
N ILE A 170 -3.64 -7.15 12.18
CA ILE A 170 -3.48 -6.92 13.64
C ILE A 170 -3.86 -5.50 14.07
N ARG A 171 -3.80 -4.53 13.13
CA ARG A 171 -4.29 -3.16 13.32
C ARG A 171 -5.79 -3.00 13.07
N GLY A 172 -6.52 -4.11 12.88
CA GLY A 172 -7.96 -4.13 12.78
C GLY A 172 -8.53 -3.79 11.40
N HIS A 173 -7.78 -4.00 10.32
CA HIS A 173 -8.28 -3.81 8.96
C HIS A 173 -8.78 -5.12 8.33
N ASP A 174 -9.80 -5.02 7.49
CA ASP A 174 -10.11 -6.04 6.48
C ASP A 174 -9.21 -5.79 5.27
N VAL A 175 -8.53 -6.84 4.78
CA VAL A 175 -7.39 -6.69 3.88
C VAL A 175 -7.65 -7.30 2.50
N GLU A 176 -7.36 -6.53 1.46
CA GLU A 176 -7.14 -7.00 0.10
C GLU A 176 -5.67 -6.78 -0.26
N ALA A 177 -5.07 -7.71 -1.01
CA ALA A 177 -3.70 -7.53 -1.49
C ALA A 177 -3.57 -7.90 -2.96
N PHE A 178 -2.64 -7.22 -3.64
CA PHE A 178 -2.39 -7.36 -5.06
C PHE A 178 -0.89 -7.41 -5.32
N ARG A 179 -0.52 -8.15 -6.36
CA ARG A 179 0.80 -8.08 -6.96
C ARG A 179 0.80 -7.05 -8.07
N VAL A 180 1.84 -6.26 -8.17
CA VAL A 180 1.95 -5.20 -9.16
C VAL A 180 3.10 -5.53 -10.12
N ARG A 181 2.78 -5.62 -11.40
CA ARG A 181 3.75 -5.81 -12.46
C ARG A 181 3.95 -4.50 -13.20
N TYR A 182 5.16 -4.00 -13.24
CA TYR A 182 5.49 -2.83 -14.04
C TYR A 182 5.50 -3.17 -15.53
N GLY A 183 4.94 -2.26 -16.33
CA GLY A 183 4.79 -2.36 -17.76
C GLY A 183 3.51 -3.03 -18.23
N ALA A 184 3.25 -2.91 -19.53
CA ALA A 184 2.05 -3.44 -20.20
C ALA A 184 1.94 -4.96 -20.15
N TRP A 185 0.71 -5.47 -20.19
CA TRP A 185 0.47 -6.90 -20.39
C TRP A 185 1.09 -7.39 -21.71
N PRO A 186 1.69 -8.58 -21.73
CA PRO A 186 2.36 -9.08 -22.92
C PRO A 186 1.37 -9.23 -24.08
N ARG A 187 1.70 -8.60 -25.22
CA ARG A 187 0.94 -8.67 -26.46
C ARG A 187 1.60 -9.67 -27.42
N GLY A 188 0.79 -10.43 -28.13
CA GLY A 188 1.24 -11.46 -29.06
C GLY A 188 1.62 -12.79 -28.38
N ILE A 189 1.58 -13.88 -29.17
CA ILE A 189 1.69 -15.26 -28.67
C ILE A 189 3.06 -15.56 -28.06
N ARG A 190 4.14 -15.10 -28.70
CA ARG A 190 5.52 -15.33 -28.22
C ARG A 190 5.78 -14.66 -26.86
N ALA A 191 5.29 -13.41 -26.70
CA ALA A 191 5.42 -12.67 -25.45
C ALA A 191 4.60 -13.33 -24.33
N ARG A 192 3.40 -13.82 -24.63
CA ARG A 192 2.56 -14.56 -23.68
C ARG A 192 3.20 -15.88 -23.27
N LEU A 193 3.72 -16.66 -24.21
CA LEU A 193 4.41 -17.92 -23.90
C LEU A 193 5.62 -17.68 -22.99
N ARG A 194 6.46 -16.68 -23.30
CA ARG A 194 7.61 -16.31 -22.45
C ARG A 194 7.13 -15.88 -21.05
N PHE A 195 6.07 -15.10 -20.98
CA PHE A 195 5.49 -14.68 -19.72
C PHE A 195 5.03 -15.85 -18.84
N PHE A 196 4.29 -16.82 -19.43
CA PHE A 196 3.82 -17.98 -18.69
C PHE A 196 4.97 -18.91 -18.28
N ALA A 197 5.99 -19.09 -19.15
CA ALA A 197 7.18 -19.85 -18.82
C ALA A 197 7.94 -19.23 -17.64
N MET A 198 8.12 -17.91 -17.65
CA MET A 198 8.74 -17.20 -16.52
C MET A 198 7.93 -17.32 -15.23
N ARG A 199 6.60 -17.22 -15.29
CA ARG A 199 5.75 -17.45 -14.11
C ARG A 199 5.89 -18.86 -13.55
N ALA A 200 5.91 -19.86 -14.41
CA ALA A 200 6.11 -21.25 -14.00
C ALA A 200 7.48 -21.44 -13.34
N LEU A 201 8.53 -20.84 -13.92
CA LEU A 201 9.88 -20.87 -13.33
C LEU A 201 9.92 -20.18 -11.97
N CYS A 202 9.33 -18.99 -11.84
CA CYS A 202 9.25 -18.29 -10.56
C CYS A 202 8.53 -19.13 -9.49
N TYR A 203 7.44 -19.80 -9.87
CA TYR A 203 6.73 -20.70 -8.97
C TYR A 203 7.61 -21.87 -8.51
N LEU A 204 8.37 -22.51 -9.42
CA LEU A 204 9.28 -23.61 -9.11
C LEU A 204 10.44 -23.16 -8.20
N LEU A 205 10.90 -21.91 -8.34
CA LEU A 205 12.00 -21.35 -7.56
C LEU A 205 11.51 -20.68 -6.25
N SER A 206 10.21 -20.71 -5.96
CA SER A 206 9.60 -20.04 -4.80
C SER A 206 9.91 -18.53 -4.72
N VAL A 207 10.06 -17.87 -5.87
CA VAL A 207 10.21 -16.42 -6.01
C VAL A 207 8.99 -15.82 -6.67
N ASP A 208 8.81 -14.50 -6.51
CA ASP A 208 7.68 -13.81 -7.12
C ASP A 208 8.05 -13.24 -8.50
N TYR A 209 7.04 -13.13 -9.33
CA TYR A 209 7.15 -12.55 -10.67
C TYR A 209 6.80 -11.06 -10.68
N ALA A 210 6.04 -10.58 -9.70
CA ALA A 210 5.57 -9.21 -9.61
C ALA A 210 6.64 -8.28 -9.01
N HIS A 211 6.76 -7.07 -9.57
CA HIS A 211 7.78 -6.10 -9.21
C HIS A 211 7.45 -5.36 -7.91
N GLY A 212 6.15 -5.10 -7.67
CA GLY A 212 5.65 -4.44 -6.49
C GLY A 212 4.49 -5.20 -5.86
N ILE A 213 4.09 -4.74 -4.70
CA ILE A 213 2.92 -5.20 -3.96
C ILE A 213 2.04 -4.01 -3.61
N LEU A 214 0.74 -4.26 -3.47
CA LEU A 214 -0.25 -3.28 -3.04
C LEU A 214 -1.12 -3.96 -1.98
N VAL A 215 -1.25 -3.34 -0.82
CA VAL A 215 -2.14 -3.77 0.26
C VAL A 215 -3.16 -2.68 0.51
N ILE A 216 -4.43 -3.04 0.53
CA ILE A 216 -5.55 -2.17 0.81
C ILE A 216 -6.26 -2.68 2.05
N GLY A 217 -6.35 -1.85 3.07
CA GLY A 217 -7.03 -2.17 4.33
C GLY A 217 -8.22 -1.26 4.56
N LYS A 218 -9.38 -1.85 4.84
CA LYS A 218 -10.54 -1.11 5.33
C LYS A 218 -10.59 -1.22 6.84
N LYS A 219 -10.48 -0.09 7.54
CA LYS A 219 -10.52 -0.02 9.00
C LYS A 219 -11.88 -0.49 9.51
N LYS A 220 -11.88 -1.47 10.40
CA LYS A 220 -13.12 -1.98 11.00
C LYS A 220 -13.78 -0.90 11.84
N LEU A 221 -15.10 -0.89 11.81
CA LEU A 221 -15.85 -0.07 12.75
C LEU A 221 -15.65 -0.65 14.16
N SER A 222 -15.23 0.17 15.12
CA SER A 222 -15.13 -0.26 16.52
C SER A 222 -16.48 -0.80 16.99
N ALA A 223 -16.45 -1.95 17.66
CA ALA A 223 -17.65 -2.62 18.16
C ALA A 223 -18.32 -1.90 19.37
N GLU A 224 -17.91 -0.66 19.66
CA GLU A 224 -18.45 0.17 20.74
C GLU A 224 -19.68 0.96 20.28
N ASN A 225 -20.76 0.27 19.94
CA ASN A 225 -22.15 0.77 20.10
C ASN A 225 -23.21 -0.33 19.85
N LYS A 226 -22.93 -1.56 20.26
CA LYS A 226 -23.97 -2.59 20.35
C LYS A 226 -24.16 -2.96 21.82
N GLY A 227 -25.02 -2.25 22.52
CA GLY A 227 -25.55 -2.73 23.76
C GLY A 227 -25.49 -1.79 24.97
N GLN A 228 -26.23 -0.71 24.97
CA GLN A 228 -27.02 -0.35 26.14
C GLN A 228 -28.49 -0.46 25.75
N PRO A 229 -29.21 -1.46 26.25
CA PRO A 229 -30.68 -1.40 26.26
C PRO A 229 -31.09 -0.36 27.28
N ALA A 230 -32.05 0.47 26.89
CA ALA A 230 -32.74 1.46 27.74
C ALA A 230 -33.41 0.85 28.94
#